data_b414bbb657da804be952085eaaf13d35
#
_entry.id   b414bbb657da804be952085eaaf13d35
#
_cell.length_a   1.000
_cell.length_b   1.000
_cell.length_c   1.000
_cell.angle_alpha   90.00
_cell.angle_beta   90.00
_cell.angle_gamma   90.00
#
_symmetry.space_group_name_H-M   'P 1'
#
loop_
_entity.id
_entity.type
_entity.pdbx_description
1 polymer ?
#
loop_
_entity_poly.entity_id
_entity_poly.type
_entity_poly.pdbx_seq_one_letter_code
_entity_poly.pdbx_strand_id
1 'polypeptide(L)'
;MSKPAAMLAMSGSGVAAPAGGGGQATKVIKRYLGAFDFDYTVVAQNTDTVVRDILPPNKLTKDLQEIAEAKGWTEHMAEIFRRLHEVNIKPDKILQTIQAIPEVPGFVRMLKRLKSKYDCDLIIISDSNSIFIEEWLKYHGLSDSFTKVFTNPARFEANGLLTIQPYHHQTECRMSSANLCKGKVLEHFLIEQDLRYNMTYEHVIYVGDGNNDICPVTKLSPRDIACPREGFSMDKTLTKNPLKLKVRSEIIRWKTGFDLLEKLEKHIEKTCHNKSLRAGEQEKKLKNEEIPQRKNSTTTEVH
;
A
#
# COMPACT_ATOMS: atom_id res chain seq x y z
N MET A 1 -21.12 -35.69 -3.51
CA MET A 1 -19.72 -35.76 -3.03
C MET A 1 -18.85 -35.00 -4.04
N SER A 2 -18.67 -33.72 -3.84
CA SER A 2 -17.91 -32.86 -4.74
C SER A 2 -16.64 -32.38 -4.01
N LYS A 3 -15.48 -32.65 -4.59
CA LYS A 3 -14.18 -32.24 -4.09
C LYS A 3 -14.01 -30.72 -4.17
N PRO A 4 -13.31 -30.07 -3.23
CA PRO A 4 -13.02 -28.64 -3.32
C PRO A 4 -11.98 -28.36 -4.41
N ALA A 5 -12.20 -27.25 -5.13
CA ALA A 5 -11.32 -26.76 -6.19
C ALA A 5 -9.97 -26.34 -5.65
N ALA A 6 -8.93 -26.78 -6.33
CA ALA A 6 -7.54 -26.50 -6.03
C ALA A 6 -7.21 -25.01 -6.23
N MET A 7 -6.58 -24.44 -5.23
CA MET A 7 -5.92 -23.15 -5.23
C MET A 7 -4.78 -23.17 -6.28
N LEU A 8 -4.89 -22.36 -7.34
CA LEU A 8 -3.82 -22.23 -8.34
C LEU A 8 -2.64 -21.51 -7.71
N ALA A 9 -1.59 -22.28 -7.40
CA ALA A 9 -0.31 -21.74 -7.01
C ALA A 9 0.38 -21.17 -8.28
N MET A 10 0.62 -19.87 -8.30
CA MET A 10 1.51 -19.29 -9.30
C MET A 10 2.95 -19.78 -9.04
N SER A 11 3.55 -20.35 -10.07
CA SER A 11 4.91 -20.90 -10.11
C SER A 11 5.94 -19.79 -9.90
N GLY A 12 6.39 -19.62 -8.67
CA GLY A 12 7.64 -18.93 -8.38
C GLY A 12 8.79 -19.88 -8.67
N SER A 13 9.73 -19.46 -9.52
CA SER A 13 10.99 -20.15 -9.78
C SER A 13 11.69 -20.46 -8.46
N GLY A 14 11.82 -21.76 -8.14
CA GLY A 14 12.48 -22.25 -6.95
C GLY A 14 13.96 -21.90 -6.97
N VAL A 15 14.37 -21.06 -6.02
CA VAL A 15 15.75 -20.99 -5.57
C VAL A 15 15.86 -22.02 -4.43
N ALA A 16 16.64 -23.08 -4.65
CA ALA A 16 16.92 -24.11 -3.67
C ALA A 16 17.55 -23.48 -2.43
N ALA A 17 17.02 -23.81 -1.26
CA ALA A 17 17.63 -23.45 0.00
C ALA A 17 18.98 -24.18 0.16
N PRO A 18 20.06 -23.50 0.58
CA PRO A 18 21.29 -24.17 0.94
C PRO A 18 21.11 -24.91 2.27
N ALA A 19 21.44 -26.19 2.27
CA ALA A 19 21.52 -27.01 3.48
C ALA A 19 22.73 -26.63 4.32
N GLY A 20 22.53 -26.42 5.61
CA GLY A 20 23.48 -26.70 6.68
C GLY A 20 24.55 -25.65 6.95
N GLY A 21 24.27 -24.80 7.95
CA GLY A 21 25.24 -24.01 8.68
C GLY A 21 24.49 -23.16 9.72
N GLY A 22 24.63 -23.50 11.02
CA GLY A 22 23.92 -22.79 12.12
C GLY A 22 24.42 -21.37 12.40
N GLY A 23 24.43 -20.52 11.37
CA GLY A 23 24.55 -19.07 11.52
C GLY A 23 23.14 -18.46 11.52
N GLN A 24 22.78 -17.67 12.54
CA GLN A 24 21.59 -16.83 12.52
C GLN A 24 21.62 -16.00 11.23
N ALA A 25 20.64 -16.24 10.33
CA ALA A 25 20.51 -15.47 9.11
C ALA A 25 20.37 -13.98 9.48
N THR A 26 21.27 -13.15 8.96
CA THR A 26 21.27 -11.71 9.25
C THR A 26 19.95 -11.10 8.75
N LYS A 27 19.26 -10.35 9.63
CA LYS A 27 18.00 -9.70 9.29
C LYS A 27 18.20 -8.66 8.19
N VAL A 28 17.42 -8.76 7.11
CA VAL A 28 17.43 -7.76 6.03
C VAL A 28 16.58 -6.57 6.45
N ILE A 29 17.17 -5.40 6.46
CA ILE A 29 16.46 -4.15 6.77
C ILE A 29 16.35 -3.34 5.49
N LYS A 30 15.12 -3.24 4.95
CA LYS A 30 14.81 -2.30 3.87
C LYS A 30 14.38 -0.97 4.43
N ARG A 31 14.75 0.11 3.74
CA ARG A 31 14.51 1.44 4.28
C ARG A 31 13.05 1.86 4.18
N TYR A 32 12.43 1.64 3.03
CA TYR A 32 11.08 2.13 2.76
C TYR A 32 10.15 1.06 2.19
N LEU A 33 8.90 1.07 2.69
CA LEU A 33 7.75 0.42 2.07
C LEU A 33 6.76 1.52 1.68
N GLY A 34 6.39 1.60 0.40
CA GLY A 34 5.28 2.41 -0.09
C GLY A 34 4.02 1.53 -0.23
N ALA A 35 2.99 1.83 0.54
CA ALA A 35 1.67 1.18 0.45
C ALA A 35 0.66 2.18 -0.11
N PHE A 36 0.00 1.83 -1.21
CA PHE A 36 -0.85 2.75 -1.98
C PHE A 36 -2.27 2.20 -2.10
N ASP A 37 -3.26 3.06 -1.92
CA ASP A 37 -4.56 2.85 -2.52
C ASP A 37 -4.46 3.02 -4.04
N PHE A 38 -5.51 2.63 -4.79
CA PHE A 38 -5.51 2.69 -6.25
C PHE A 38 -6.41 3.77 -6.80
N ASP A 39 -7.73 3.68 -6.55
CA ASP A 39 -8.73 4.63 -7.03
C ASP A 39 -8.52 6.01 -6.40
N TYR A 40 -8.59 7.07 -7.21
CA TYR A 40 -8.30 8.45 -6.78
C TYR A 40 -6.92 8.66 -6.13
N THR A 41 -6.07 7.63 -6.11
CA THR A 41 -4.71 7.69 -5.58
C THR A 41 -3.68 7.47 -6.69
N VAL A 42 -3.59 6.27 -7.27
CA VAL A 42 -2.73 5.99 -8.45
C VAL A 42 -3.41 6.51 -9.71
N VAL A 43 -4.68 6.17 -9.88
CA VAL A 43 -5.55 6.61 -10.99
C VAL A 43 -6.43 7.78 -10.57
N ALA A 44 -6.79 8.64 -11.53
CA ALA A 44 -7.53 9.87 -11.26
C ALA A 44 -9.03 9.67 -11.00
N GLN A 45 -9.55 8.47 -11.26
CA GLN A 45 -10.97 8.14 -11.16
C GLN A 45 -11.18 6.86 -10.33
N ASN A 46 -12.43 6.55 -10.00
CA ASN A 46 -12.78 5.27 -9.39
C ASN A 46 -13.07 4.25 -10.50
N THR A 47 -12.30 3.17 -10.53
CA THR A 47 -12.36 2.14 -11.58
C THR A 47 -13.73 1.48 -11.66
N ASP A 48 -14.35 1.17 -10.54
CA ASP A 48 -15.66 0.52 -10.47
C ASP A 48 -16.76 1.42 -11.08
N THR A 49 -16.76 2.71 -10.73
CA THR A 49 -17.76 3.67 -11.25
C THR A 49 -17.58 3.93 -12.74
N VAL A 50 -16.32 4.01 -13.23
CA VAL A 50 -16.04 4.17 -14.65
C VAL A 50 -16.52 2.98 -15.46
N VAL A 51 -16.34 1.76 -14.96
CA VAL A 51 -16.85 0.53 -15.61
C VAL A 51 -18.36 0.43 -15.48
N ARG A 52 -18.95 0.77 -14.33
CA ARG A 52 -20.42 0.83 -14.17
C ARG A 52 -21.06 1.75 -15.21
N ASP A 53 -20.46 2.88 -15.47
CA ASP A 53 -21.00 3.91 -16.36
C ASP A 53 -20.96 3.54 -17.87
N ILE A 54 -20.40 2.35 -18.22
CA ILE A 54 -20.57 1.73 -19.54
C ILE A 54 -22.02 1.21 -19.72
N LEU A 55 -22.73 0.90 -18.62
CA LEU A 55 -24.10 0.43 -18.70
C LEU A 55 -25.00 1.49 -19.34
N PRO A 56 -25.95 1.09 -20.19
CA PRO A 56 -27.02 1.98 -20.63
C PRO A 56 -27.82 2.54 -19.45
N PRO A 57 -28.23 3.82 -19.48
CA PRO A 57 -28.93 4.47 -18.34
C PRO A 57 -30.16 3.70 -17.81
N ASN A 58 -30.89 3.02 -18.69
CA ASN A 58 -32.05 2.20 -18.30
C ASN A 58 -31.69 0.91 -17.55
N LYS A 59 -30.41 0.57 -17.47
CA LYS A 59 -29.91 -0.57 -16.68
C LYS A 59 -29.33 -0.14 -15.33
N LEU A 60 -29.16 1.16 -15.09
CA LEU A 60 -28.76 1.74 -13.81
C LEU A 60 -30.01 2.02 -12.95
N THR A 61 -30.62 0.96 -12.46
CA THR A 61 -31.89 0.99 -11.72
C THR A 61 -31.67 1.07 -10.21
N LYS A 62 -32.69 1.45 -9.44
CA LYS A 62 -32.58 1.70 -7.99
C LYS A 62 -32.18 0.45 -7.17
N ASP A 63 -32.55 -0.73 -7.64
CA ASP A 63 -32.18 -1.99 -7.00
C ASP A 63 -30.65 -2.21 -6.90
N LEU A 64 -29.85 -1.60 -7.77
CA LEU A 64 -28.40 -1.62 -7.63
C LEU A 64 -27.92 -0.93 -6.36
N GLN A 65 -28.56 0.17 -5.98
CA GLN A 65 -28.26 0.85 -4.73
C GLN A 65 -28.74 0.01 -3.53
N GLU A 66 -29.92 -0.59 -3.63
CA GLU A 66 -30.43 -1.51 -2.59
C GLU A 66 -29.50 -2.70 -2.35
N ILE A 67 -28.91 -3.24 -3.43
CA ILE A 67 -27.90 -4.31 -3.31
C ILE A 67 -26.64 -3.79 -2.59
N ALA A 68 -26.14 -2.59 -2.94
CA ALA A 68 -24.97 -1.99 -2.28
C ALA A 68 -25.21 -1.81 -0.77
N GLU A 69 -26.38 -1.32 -0.39
CA GLU A 69 -26.76 -1.09 1.01
C GLU A 69 -26.98 -2.38 1.79
N ALA A 70 -27.63 -3.36 1.19
CA ALA A 70 -27.99 -4.62 1.86
C ALA A 70 -26.86 -5.65 1.89
N LYS A 71 -26.05 -5.74 0.82
CA LYS A 71 -25.07 -6.81 0.61
C LYS A 71 -23.63 -6.32 0.49
N GLY A 72 -23.42 -5.02 0.35
CA GLY A 72 -22.11 -4.39 0.21
C GLY A 72 -21.65 -4.17 -1.24
N TRP A 73 -20.51 -3.46 -1.36
CA TRP A 73 -20.02 -2.99 -2.65
C TRP A 73 -19.59 -4.11 -3.60
N THR A 74 -19.00 -5.19 -3.10
CA THR A 74 -18.56 -6.31 -3.93
C THR A 74 -19.74 -7.00 -4.64
N GLU A 75 -20.86 -7.21 -3.92
CA GLU A 75 -22.10 -7.76 -4.50
C GLU A 75 -22.74 -6.78 -5.48
N HIS A 76 -22.67 -5.47 -5.20
CA HIS A 76 -23.10 -4.43 -6.13
C HIS A 76 -22.33 -4.52 -7.46
N MET A 77 -20.99 -4.64 -7.39
CA MET A 77 -20.16 -4.75 -8.59
C MET A 77 -20.37 -6.08 -9.33
N ALA A 78 -20.60 -7.17 -8.61
CA ALA A 78 -20.96 -8.46 -9.23
C ALA A 78 -22.24 -8.34 -10.06
N GLU A 79 -23.25 -7.61 -9.56
CA GLU A 79 -24.49 -7.35 -10.30
C GLU A 79 -24.26 -6.42 -11.49
N ILE A 80 -23.40 -5.39 -11.38
CA ILE A 80 -22.99 -4.54 -12.49
C ILE A 80 -22.36 -5.40 -13.61
N PHE A 81 -21.44 -6.29 -13.27
CA PHE A 81 -20.77 -7.16 -14.25
C PHE A 81 -21.76 -8.12 -14.93
N ARG A 82 -22.73 -8.65 -14.19
CA ARG A 82 -23.78 -9.47 -14.77
C ARG A 82 -24.60 -8.67 -15.79
N ARG A 83 -24.99 -7.44 -15.48
CA ARG A 83 -25.75 -6.57 -16.40
C ARG A 83 -24.96 -6.15 -17.62
N LEU A 84 -23.65 -5.84 -17.46
CA LEU A 84 -22.77 -5.57 -18.60
C LEU A 84 -22.73 -6.77 -19.56
N HIS A 85 -22.61 -7.97 -19.02
CA HIS A 85 -22.63 -9.19 -19.81
C HIS A 85 -23.98 -9.42 -20.52
N GLU A 86 -25.11 -9.19 -19.84
CA GLU A 86 -26.47 -9.32 -20.41
C GLU A 86 -26.72 -8.35 -21.58
N VAL A 87 -26.18 -7.13 -21.51
CA VAL A 87 -26.26 -6.18 -22.62
C VAL A 87 -25.12 -6.37 -23.64
N ASN A 88 -24.44 -7.52 -23.57
CA ASN A 88 -23.40 -7.94 -24.52
C ASN A 88 -22.17 -7.02 -24.56
N ILE A 89 -21.84 -6.35 -23.46
CA ILE A 89 -20.54 -5.66 -23.35
C ILE A 89 -19.45 -6.71 -23.22
N LYS A 90 -18.49 -6.67 -24.14
CA LYS A 90 -17.41 -7.65 -24.25
C LYS A 90 -16.26 -7.30 -23.27
N PRO A 91 -15.46 -8.32 -22.83
CA PRO A 91 -14.28 -8.10 -22.00
C PRO A 91 -13.37 -6.98 -22.50
N ASP A 92 -13.06 -6.97 -23.82
CA ASP A 92 -12.19 -5.96 -24.42
C ASP A 92 -12.68 -4.52 -24.19
N LYS A 93 -14.01 -4.30 -24.20
CA LYS A 93 -14.58 -2.97 -23.91
C LYS A 93 -14.33 -2.55 -22.47
N ILE A 94 -14.44 -3.48 -21.51
CA ILE A 94 -14.14 -3.23 -20.10
C ILE A 94 -12.66 -2.90 -19.95
N LEU A 95 -11.78 -3.73 -20.50
CA LEU A 95 -10.32 -3.53 -20.44
C LEU A 95 -9.88 -2.19 -21.06
N GLN A 96 -10.38 -1.86 -22.26
CA GLN A 96 -10.11 -0.56 -22.90
C GLN A 96 -10.59 0.63 -22.06
N THR A 97 -11.70 0.47 -21.35
CA THR A 97 -12.22 1.51 -20.48
C THR A 97 -11.28 1.73 -19.28
N ILE A 98 -10.76 0.66 -18.69
CA ILE A 98 -9.77 0.72 -17.62
C ILE A 98 -8.46 1.34 -18.11
N GLN A 99 -7.94 0.93 -19.27
CA GLN A 99 -6.72 1.48 -19.88
C GLN A 99 -6.80 3.01 -20.10
N ALA A 100 -8.01 3.50 -20.42
CA ALA A 100 -8.26 4.92 -20.67
C ALA A 100 -8.32 5.80 -19.43
N ILE A 101 -8.36 5.23 -18.22
CA ILE A 101 -8.37 6.01 -16.98
C ILE A 101 -7.01 6.68 -16.82
N PRO A 102 -6.94 8.03 -16.70
CA PRO A 102 -5.66 8.72 -16.56
C PRO A 102 -5.04 8.47 -15.16
N GLU A 103 -3.71 8.50 -15.08
CA GLU A 103 -3.02 8.58 -13.80
C GLU A 103 -3.37 9.88 -13.06
N VAL A 104 -3.26 9.88 -11.74
CA VAL A 104 -3.11 11.15 -11.01
C VAL A 104 -1.83 11.83 -11.48
N PRO A 105 -1.84 13.10 -11.90
CA PRO A 105 -0.70 13.73 -12.56
C PRO A 105 0.63 13.52 -11.84
N GLY A 106 1.60 12.90 -12.52
CA GLY A 106 2.93 12.63 -12.01
C GLY A 106 3.08 11.41 -11.12
N PHE A 107 2.02 10.62 -10.93
CA PHE A 107 2.06 9.47 -10.01
C PHE A 107 2.97 8.35 -10.52
N VAL A 108 2.89 8.00 -11.81
CA VAL A 108 3.78 7.01 -12.45
C VAL A 108 5.25 7.41 -12.32
N ARG A 109 5.55 8.70 -12.53
CA ARG A 109 6.92 9.22 -12.32
C ARG A 109 7.37 9.06 -10.87
N MET A 110 6.52 9.36 -9.91
CA MET A 110 6.80 9.22 -8.48
C MET A 110 7.10 7.77 -8.12
N LEU A 111 6.25 6.81 -8.53
CA LEU A 111 6.46 5.38 -8.28
C LEU A 111 7.81 4.90 -8.81
N LYS A 112 8.14 5.23 -10.07
CA LYS A 112 9.42 4.90 -10.68
C LYS A 112 10.60 5.51 -9.92
N ARG A 113 10.45 6.74 -9.42
CA ARG A 113 11.49 7.42 -8.65
C ARG A 113 11.70 6.81 -7.26
N LEU A 114 10.61 6.46 -6.56
CA LEU A 114 10.69 5.78 -5.26
C LEU A 114 11.42 4.45 -5.40
N LYS A 115 11.12 3.66 -6.43
CA LYS A 115 11.76 2.38 -6.68
C LYS A 115 13.24 2.53 -7.05
N SER A 116 13.57 3.42 -8.01
CA SER A 116 14.92 3.53 -8.58
C SER A 116 15.92 4.27 -7.69
N LYS A 117 15.49 5.33 -6.97
CA LYS A 117 16.39 6.16 -6.14
C LYS A 117 16.45 5.68 -4.70
N TYR A 118 15.34 5.18 -4.16
CA TYR A 118 15.22 4.91 -2.73
C TYR A 118 15.11 3.41 -2.40
N ASP A 119 15.21 2.52 -3.40
CA ASP A 119 15.00 1.07 -3.26
C ASP A 119 13.73 0.75 -2.44
N CYS A 120 12.66 1.52 -2.70
CA CYS A 120 11.39 1.40 -2.01
C CYS A 120 10.62 0.19 -2.57
N ASP A 121 10.22 -0.73 -1.70
CA ASP A 121 9.24 -1.74 -2.09
C ASP A 121 7.86 -1.08 -2.18
N LEU A 122 7.12 -1.43 -3.23
CA LEU A 122 5.79 -0.85 -3.48
C LEU A 122 4.73 -1.93 -3.41
N ILE A 123 3.63 -1.67 -2.69
CA ILE A 123 2.44 -2.52 -2.68
C ILE A 123 1.17 -1.70 -2.94
N ILE A 124 0.16 -2.34 -3.51
CA ILE A 124 -1.19 -1.78 -3.62
C ILE A 124 -2.09 -2.50 -2.63
N ILE A 125 -2.95 -1.74 -1.94
CA ILE A 125 -4.03 -2.25 -1.08
C ILE A 125 -5.30 -1.49 -1.44
N SER A 126 -6.18 -2.09 -2.24
CA SER A 126 -7.33 -1.40 -2.85
C SER A 126 -8.60 -2.23 -2.83
N ASP A 127 -9.74 -1.55 -2.64
CA ASP A 127 -11.10 -2.12 -2.76
C ASP A 127 -11.55 -2.35 -4.21
N SER A 128 -10.78 -1.93 -5.22
CA SER A 128 -10.97 -2.27 -6.63
C SER A 128 -10.87 -3.80 -6.86
N ASN A 129 -10.48 -4.28 -8.01
CA ASN A 129 -10.32 -5.69 -8.28
C ASN A 129 -9.06 -6.01 -9.10
N SER A 130 -8.65 -7.29 -9.10
CA SER A 130 -7.41 -7.74 -9.72
C SER A 130 -7.37 -7.46 -11.23
N ILE A 131 -8.47 -7.68 -11.97
CA ILE A 131 -8.52 -7.43 -13.42
C ILE A 131 -8.28 -5.95 -13.73
N PHE A 132 -8.91 -5.04 -13.00
CA PHE A 132 -8.79 -3.60 -13.27
C PHE A 132 -7.39 -3.09 -12.96
N ILE A 133 -6.86 -3.45 -11.79
CA ILE A 133 -5.53 -2.99 -11.37
C ILE A 133 -4.45 -3.58 -12.29
N GLU A 134 -4.45 -4.89 -12.53
CA GLU A 134 -3.44 -5.57 -13.35
C GLU A 134 -3.45 -5.04 -14.80
N GLU A 135 -4.64 -4.84 -15.38
CA GLU A 135 -4.75 -4.33 -16.74
C GLU A 135 -4.23 -2.89 -16.86
N TRP A 136 -4.59 -2.02 -15.91
CA TRP A 136 -4.08 -0.65 -15.89
C TRP A 136 -2.57 -0.59 -15.71
N LEU A 137 -2.02 -1.36 -14.77
CA LEU A 137 -0.58 -1.44 -14.53
C LEU A 137 0.17 -1.96 -15.76
N LYS A 138 -0.37 -2.98 -16.42
CA LYS A 138 0.19 -3.55 -17.65
C LYS A 138 0.23 -2.52 -18.77
N TYR A 139 -0.88 -1.84 -19.01
CA TYR A 139 -0.99 -0.82 -20.06
C TYR A 139 0.00 0.33 -19.85
N HIS A 140 0.27 0.72 -18.60
CA HIS A 140 1.19 1.81 -18.25
C HIS A 140 2.64 1.35 -18.01
N GLY A 141 2.98 0.08 -18.28
CA GLY A 141 4.34 -0.45 -18.12
C GLY A 141 4.81 -0.49 -16.65
N LEU A 142 3.90 -0.83 -15.73
CA LEU A 142 4.13 -0.88 -14.29
C LEU A 142 3.95 -2.27 -13.67
N SER A 143 3.76 -3.33 -14.49
CA SER A 143 3.51 -4.70 -13.99
C SER A 143 4.54 -5.16 -12.96
N ASP A 144 5.83 -4.86 -13.17
CA ASP A 144 6.93 -5.27 -12.30
C ASP A 144 7.29 -4.21 -11.23
N SER A 145 6.46 -3.14 -11.13
CA SER A 145 6.75 -2.06 -10.19
C SER A 145 6.36 -2.39 -8.77
N PHE A 146 5.32 -3.20 -8.59
CA PHE A 146 4.78 -3.56 -7.29
C PHE A 146 5.19 -4.96 -6.86
N THR A 147 5.65 -5.07 -5.62
CA THR A 147 5.98 -6.37 -4.99
C THR A 147 4.72 -7.22 -4.79
N LYS A 148 3.60 -6.58 -4.45
CA LYS A 148 2.32 -7.26 -4.24
C LYS A 148 1.13 -6.32 -4.44
N VAL A 149 0.03 -6.89 -4.95
CA VAL A 149 -1.27 -6.22 -5.08
C VAL A 149 -2.28 -6.99 -4.23
N PHE A 150 -2.90 -6.29 -3.28
CA PHE A 150 -3.95 -6.80 -2.41
C PHE A 150 -5.26 -6.13 -2.80
N THR A 151 -6.16 -6.90 -3.37
CA THR A 151 -7.46 -6.40 -3.87
C THR A 151 -8.46 -7.54 -4.02
N ASN A 152 -9.71 -7.22 -4.31
CA ASN A 152 -10.76 -8.21 -4.55
C ASN A 152 -10.41 -9.08 -5.77
N PRO A 153 -10.35 -10.42 -5.64
CA PRO A 153 -10.09 -11.29 -6.77
C PRO A 153 -11.21 -11.19 -7.82
N ALA A 154 -10.83 -11.04 -9.07
CA ALA A 154 -11.76 -11.03 -10.21
C ALA A 154 -11.21 -11.85 -11.37
N ARG A 155 -12.11 -12.36 -12.22
CA ARG A 155 -11.72 -13.10 -13.43
C ARG A 155 -12.81 -13.04 -14.48
N PHE A 156 -12.44 -13.15 -15.75
CA PHE A 156 -13.39 -13.42 -16.81
C PHE A 156 -13.67 -14.93 -16.90
N GLU A 157 -14.93 -15.30 -16.90
CA GLU A 157 -15.39 -16.67 -17.17
C GLU A 157 -15.28 -16.98 -18.67
N ALA A 158 -15.36 -18.27 -19.06
CA ALA A 158 -15.24 -18.71 -20.44
C ALA A 158 -16.27 -18.04 -21.39
N ASN A 159 -17.43 -17.65 -20.88
CA ASN A 159 -18.48 -16.93 -21.60
C ASN A 159 -18.28 -15.41 -21.67
N GLY A 160 -17.20 -14.89 -21.07
CA GLY A 160 -16.89 -13.46 -21.02
C GLY A 160 -17.52 -12.68 -19.87
N LEU A 161 -18.25 -13.35 -18.96
CA LEU A 161 -18.75 -12.71 -17.73
C LEU A 161 -17.58 -12.41 -16.79
N LEU A 162 -17.46 -11.15 -16.34
CA LEU A 162 -16.54 -10.79 -15.26
C LEU A 162 -17.16 -11.15 -13.91
N THR A 163 -16.43 -11.87 -13.09
CA THR A 163 -16.81 -12.24 -11.72
C THR A 163 -15.85 -11.63 -10.71
N ILE A 164 -16.33 -11.31 -9.52
CA ILE A 164 -15.56 -10.70 -8.43
C ILE A 164 -15.90 -11.43 -7.11
N GLN A 165 -14.92 -11.52 -6.23
CA GLN A 165 -15.07 -12.03 -4.88
C GLN A 165 -14.46 -11.04 -3.87
N PRO A 166 -14.93 -11.00 -2.62
CA PRO A 166 -14.26 -10.21 -1.59
C PRO A 166 -12.86 -10.77 -1.32
N TYR A 167 -11.90 -9.90 -1.06
CA TYR A 167 -10.54 -10.31 -0.67
C TYR A 167 -10.57 -11.17 0.60
N HIS A 168 -11.34 -10.74 1.59
CA HIS A 168 -11.68 -11.53 2.78
C HIS A 168 -13.03 -11.05 3.35
N HIS A 169 -13.60 -11.82 4.26
CA HIS A 169 -14.73 -11.36 5.07
C HIS A 169 -14.23 -10.92 6.44
N GLN A 170 -14.59 -9.70 6.86
CA GLN A 170 -14.27 -9.21 8.17
C GLN A 170 -15.45 -8.42 8.80
N THR A 171 -15.61 -8.53 10.12
CA THR A 171 -16.61 -7.82 10.91
C THR A 171 -16.00 -7.08 12.12
N GLU A 172 -14.69 -7.23 12.33
CA GLU A 172 -13.96 -6.73 13.50
C GLU A 172 -13.64 -5.24 13.38
N CYS A 173 -13.18 -4.80 12.20
CA CYS A 173 -12.79 -3.42 11.96
C CYS A 173 -13.95 -2.58 11.47
N ARG A 174 -14.44 -1.69 12.32
CA ARG A 174 -15.55 -0.76 11.98
C ARG A 174 -15.12 0.40 11.05
N MET A 175 -13.83 0.59 10.82
CA MET A 175 -13.29 1.61 9.90
C MET A 175 -13.11 1.10 8.48
N SER A 176 -13.37 -0.18 8.24
CA SER A 176 -13.18 -0.85 6.95
C SER A 176 -14.44 -1.54 6.50
N SER A 177 -14.60 -1.68 5.18
CA SER A 177 -15.63 -2.49 4.57
C SER A 177 -15.47 -3.97 4.91
N ALA A 178 -16.55 -4.76 4.79
CA ALA A 178 -16.53 -6.19 5.11
C ALA A 178 -15.63 -7.00 4.17
N ASN A 179 -15.42 -6.53 2.94
CA ASN A 179 -14.65 -7.22 1.90
C ASN A 179 -13.12 -7.02 2.00
N LEU A 180 -12.67 -5.91 2.60
CA LEU A 180 -11.24 -5.63 2.72
C LEU A 180 -10.96 -4.69 3.90
N CYS A 181 -10.17 -5.13 4.89
CA CYS A 181 -9.58 -4.25 5.90
C CYS A 181 -8.13 -3.94 5.54
N LYS A 182 -7.89 -2.76 4.94
CA LYS A 182 -6.57 -2.34 4.47
C LYS A 182 -5.51 -2.34 5.59
N GLY A 183 -5.89 -1.96 6.83
CA GLY A 183 -4.98 -1.99 7.97
C GLY A 183 -4.56 -3.40 8.36
N LYS A 184 -5.50 -4.37 8.37
CA LYS A 184 -5.18 -5.78 8.64
C LYS A 184 -4.29 -6.38 7.55
N VAL A 185 -4.54 -6.02 6.29
CA VAL A 185 -3.70 -6.44 5.16
C VAL A 185 -2.27 -5.93 5.30
N LEU A 186 -2.10 -4.63 5.62
CA LEU A 186 -0.78 -4.03 5.84
C LEU A 186 -0.03 -4.72 6.99
N GLU A 187 -0.69 -4.90 8.14
CA GLU A 187 -0.09 -5.59 9.30
C GLU A 187 0.34 -7.03 8.95
N HIS A 188 -0.52 -7.79 8.27
CA HIS A 188 -0.20 -9.17 7.85
C HIS A 188 0.97 -9.20 6.87
N PHE A 189 1.03 -8.26 5.91
CA PHE A 189 2.16 -8.16 5.00
C PHE A 189 3.47 -7.92 5.75
N LEU A 190 3.51 -6.96 6.67
CA LEU A 190 4.71 -6.66 7.47
C LEU A 190 5.16 -7.86 8.31
N ILE A 191 4.22 -8.56 8.94
CA ILE A 191 4.49 -9.80 9.69
C ILE A 191 5.01 -10.90 8.76
N GLU A 192 4.43 -11.07 7.58
CA GLU A 192 4.88 -12.06 6.59
C GLU A 192 6.32 -11.77 6.14
N GLN A 193 6.67 -10.50 5.89
CA GLN A 193 8.04 -10.11 5.54
C GLN A 193 9.03 -10.45 6.65
N ASP A 194 8.68 -10.19 7.90
CA ASP A 194 9.54 -10.51 9.05
C ASP A 194 9.72 -12.04 9.22
N LEU A 195 8.62 -12.78 9.28
CA LEU A 195 8.65 -14.21 9.60
C LEU A 195 9.18 -15.10 8.47
N ARG A 196 8.82 -14.80 7.20
CA ARG A 196 9.17 -15.67 6.06
C ARG A 196 10.48 -15.27 5.40
N TYR A 197 10.76 -13.97 5.34
CA TYR A 197 11.90 -13.45 4.59
C TYR A 197 12.96 -12.80 5.49
N ASN A 198 12.75 -12.83 6.83
CA ASN A 198 13.62 -12.18 7.81
C ASN A 198 13.92 -10.72 7.44
N MET A 199 12.91 -10.03 6.93
CA MET A 199 12.99 -8.66 6.38
C MET A 199 12.05 -7.71 7.10
N THR A 200 12.55 -6.51 7.42
CA THR A 200 11.74 -5.42 8.01
C THR A 200 11.95 -4.13 7.27
N TYR A 201 11.01 -3.18 7.47
CA TYR A 201 11.10 -1.83 6.93
C TYR A 201 11.36 -0.82 8.05
N GLU A 202 12.26 0.14 7.79
CA GLU A 202 12.49 1.25 8.72
C GLU A 202 11.31 2.23 8.74
N HIS A 203 10.71 2.47 7.57
CA HIS A 203 9.62 3.41 7.37
C HIS A 203 8.56 2.83 6.43
N VAL A 204 7.30 3.02 6.80
CA VAL A 204 6.15 2.77 5.93
C VAL A 204 5.56 4.10 5.48
N ILE A 205 5.37 4.27 4.18
CA ILE A 205 4.70 5.41 3.56
C ILE A 205 3.34 4.91 3.07
N TYR A 206 2.26 5.34 3.71
CA TYR A 206 0.90 4.97 3.30
C TYR A 206 0.23 6.13 2.57
N VAL A 207 -0.23 5.89 1.34
CA VAL A 207 -0.81 6.91 0.46
C VAL A 207 -2.24 6.51 0.11
N GLY A 208 -3.20 7.42 0.33
CA GLY A 208 -4.61 7.16 0.05
C GLY A 208 -5.46 8.44 0.03
N ASP A 209 -6.75 8.28 -0.30
CA ASP A 209 -7.72 9.37 -0.40
C ASP A 209 -9.01 9.13 0.40
N GLY A 210 -9.35 7.87 0.67
CA GLY A 210 -10.64 7.42 1.18
C GLY A 210 -10.73 7.25 2.70
N ASN A 211 -11.95 7.15 3.24
CA ASN A 211 -12.16 6.81 4.64
C ASN A 211 -11.70 5.39 5.00
N ASN A 212 -11.69 4.46 4.02
CA ASN A 212 -11.16 3.10 4.16
C ASN A 212 -9.64 3.09 4.37
N ASP A 213 -8.93 4.21 4.07
CA ASP A 213 -7.51 4.40 4.31
C ASP A 213 -7.18 4.88 5.73
N ILE A 214 -8.18 5.24 6.53
CA ILE A 214 -7.98 5.64 7.93
C ILE A 214 -7.47 4.45 8.77
N CYS A 215 -8.04 3.26 8.58
CA CYS A 215 -7.62 2.07 9.32
C CYS A 215 -6.12 1.80 9.22
N PRO A 216 -5.49 1.66 8.04
CA PRO A 216 -4.05 1.46 7.95
C PRO A 216 -3.23 2.59 8.55
N VAL A 217 -3.68 3.85 8.44
CA VAL A 217 -3.00 5.00 9.06
C VAL A 217 -2.94 4.90 10.58
N THR A 218 -3.97 4.36 11.24
CA THR A 218 -3.95 4.15 12.69
C THR A 218 -2.96 3.07 13.13
N LYS A 219 -2.47 2.23 12.20
CA LYS A 219 -1.47 1.17 12.45
C LYS A 219 -0.04 1.66 12.32
N LEU A 220 0.17 2.80 11.70
CA LEU A 220 1.49 3.38 11.49
C LEU A 220 2.18 3.78 12.80
N SER A 221 3.49 3.63 12.83
CA SER A 221 4.36 4.06 13.93
C SER A 221 4.75 5.54 13.81
N PRO A 222 5.36 6.16 14.85
CA PRO A 222 5.84 7.55 14.77
C PRO A 222 6.92 7.82 13.71
N ARG A 223 7.58 6.79 13.20
CA ARG A 223 8.60 6.90 12.14
C ARG A 223 8.02 6.77 10.73
N ASP A 224 6.74 6.41 10.62
CA ASP A 224 6.06 6.19 9.36
C ASP A 224 5.36 7.47 8.88
N ILE A 225 4.91 7.48 7.63
CA ILE A 225 4.33 8.65 6.98
C ILE A 225 2.95 8.29 6.46
N ALA A 226 1.94 9.06 6.85
CA ALA A 226 0.60 9.01 6.26
C ALA A 226 0.46 10.14 5.23
N CYS A 227 0.07 9.79 4.01
CA CYS A 227 -0.07 10.72 2.90
C CYS A 227 -1.53 10.80 2.44
N PRO A 228 -2.39 11.63 3.08
CA PRO A 228 -3.76 11.85 2.65
C PRO A 228 -3.80 12.80 1.44
N ARG A 229 -4.64 12.48 0.45
CA ARG A 229 -4.91 13.37 -0.68
C ARG A 229 -5.74 14.57 -0.22
N GLU A 230 -5.25 15.79 -0.46
CA GLU A 230 -5.90 17.03 -0.03
C GLU A 230 -7.32 17.17 -0.56
N GLY A 231 -8.26 17.53 0.32
CA GLY A 231 -9.66 17.73 0.00
C GLY A 231 -10.50 16.46 -0.12
N PHE A 232 -9.91 15.27 -0.08
CA PHE A 232 -10.60 13.99 -0.08
C PHE A 232 -11.03 13.56 1.33
N SER A 233 -11.75 12.45 1.45
CA SER A 233 -12.40 12.07 2.70
C SER A 233 -11.41 11.67 3.80
N MET A 234 -10.29 11.05 3.45
CA MET A 234 -9.20 10.74 4.39
C MET A 234 -8.63 12.03 5.02
N ASP A 235 -8.27 13.02 4.20
CA ASP A 235 -7.75 14.31 4.67
C ASP A 235 -8.73 15.04 5.58
N LYS A 236 -10.01 15.14 5.17
CA LYS A 236 -11.07 15.75 5.98
C LYS A 236 -11.24 15.07 7.34
N THR A 237 -11.19 13.73 7.36
CA THR A 237 -11.35 12.93 8.58
C THR A 237 -10.15 13.08 9.51
N LEU A 238 -8.93 13.05 8.99
CA LEU A 238 -7.70 13.28 9.75
C LEU A 238 -7.62 14.70 10.30
N THR A 239 -8.10 15.69 9.55
CA THR A 239 -8.14 17.10 10.00
C THR A 239 -9.15 17.33 11.13
N LYS A 240 -10.35 16.70 11.03
CA LYS A 240 -11.42 16.90 12.02
C LYS A 240 -11.18 16.17 13.35
N ASN A 241 -10.56 15.00 13.32
CA ASN A 241 -10.50 14.10 14.48
C ASN A 241 -9.10 13.52 14.76
N PRO A 242 -8.01 14.30 14.74
CA PRO A 242 -6.66 13.74 14.83
C PRO A 242 -6.41 12.99 16.13
N LEU A 243 -6.85 13.53 17.26
CA LEU A 243 -6.66 12.93 18.58
C LEU A 243 -7.52 11.67 18.78
N LYS A 244 -8.77 11.67 18.32
CA LYS A 244 -9.67 10.52 18.42
C LYS A 244 -9.16 9.32 17.65
N LEU A 245 -8.52 9.54 16.50
CA LEU A 245 -7.97 8.50 15.65
C LEU A 245 -6.62 7.95 16.14
N LYS A 246 -5.98 8.61 17.13
CA LYS A 246 -4.67 8.21 17.70
C LYS A 246 -3.60 8.00 16.63
N VAL A 247 -3.60 8.82 15.57
CA VAL A 247 -2.58 8.79 14.52
C VAL A 247 -1.25 9.21 15.11
N ARG A 248 -0.21 8.39 14.91
CA ARG A 248 1.13 8.60 15.47
C ARG A 248 2.15 9.01 14.41
N SER A 249 1.88 8.65 13.15
CA SER A 249 2.75 8.95 12.02
C SER A 249 2.77 10.43 11.67
N GLU A 250 3.83 10.88 10.99
CA GLU A 250 3.83 12.18 10.33
C GLU A 250 2.78 12.21 9.22
N ILE A 251 2.18 13.38 8.97
CA ILE A 251 1.16 13.56 7.93
C ILE A 251 1.71 14.48 6.85
N ILE A 252 1.85 13.96 5.63
CA ILE A 252 2.26 14.70 4.43
C ILE A 252 1.08 14.75 3.45
N ARG A 253 0.38 15.87 3.41
CA ARG A 253 -0.75 16.10 2.47
C ARG A 253 -0.26 16.32 1.06
N TRP A 254 -1.03 15.84 0.05
CA TRP A 254 -0.62 15.93 -1.35
C TRP A 254 -1.82 16.17 -2.28
N LYS A 255 -1.54 16.73 -3.47
CA LYS A 255 -2.52 16.98 -4.54
C LYS A 255 -2.24 16.17 -5.79
N THR A 256 -0.97 16.05 -6.16
CA THR A 256 -0.48 15.34 -7.34
C THR A 256 0.71 14.46 -6.99
N GLY A 257 1.05 13.50 -7.86
CA GLY A 257 2.26 12.71 -7.69
C GLY A 257 3.55 13.54 -7.73
N PHE A 258 3.56 14.65 -8.46
CA PHE A 258 4.69 15.59 -8.46
C PHE A 258 4.86 16.24 -7.09
N ASP A 259 3.79 16.78 -6.53
CA ASP A 259 3.78 17.41 -5.21
C ASP A 259 4.15 16.43 -4.10
N LEU A 260 3.61 15.20 -4.15
CA LEU A 260 3.94 14.15 -3.19
C LEU A 260 5.41 13.77 -3.26
N LEU A 261 5.96 13.56 -4.46
CA LEU A 261 7.36 13.22 -4.65
C LEU A 261 8.27 14.28 -4.05
N GLU A 262 8.03 15.56 -4.34
CA GLU A 262 8.83 16.68 -3.80
C GLU A 262 8.81 16.69 -2.27
N LYS A 263 7.64 16.52 -1.67
CA LYS A 263 7.49 16.51 -0.21
C LYS A 263 8.17 15.31 0.44
N LEU A 264 8.03 14.12 -0.17
CA LEU A 264 8.71 12.91 0.31
C LEU A 264 10.22 13.02 0.19
N GLU A 265 10.77 13.53 -0.94
CA GLU A 265 12.20 13.72 -1.11
C GLU A 265 12.78 14.68 -0.05
N LYS A 266 12.12 15.81 0.20
CA LYS A 266 12.51 16.75 1.28
C LYS A 266 12.48 16.09 2.67
N HIS A 267 11.46 15.29 2.97
CA HIS A 267 11.35 14.58 4.24
C HIS A 267 12.48 13.55 4.40
N ILE A 268 12.74 12.75 3.37
CA ILE A 268 13.79 11.73 3.36
C ILE A 268 15.16 12.35 3.55
N GLU A 269 15.48 13.44 2.83
CA GLU A 269 16.74 14.16 2.93
C GLU A 269 16.97 14.72 4.34
N LYS A 270 15.96 15.36 4.93
CA LYS A 270 16.00 15.87 6.30
C LYS A 270 16.25 14.75 7.33
N THR A 271 15.58 13.60 7.16
CA THR A 271 15.73 12.46 8.07
C THR A 271 17.12 11.84 7.98
N CYS A 272 17.71 11.75 6.76
CA CYS A 272 19.07 11.27 6.55
C CYS A 272 20.10 12.21 7.21
N HIS A 273 19.96 13.51 7.01
CA HIS A 273 20.87 14.51 7.60
C HIS A 273 20.87 14.44 9.14
N ASN A 274 19.68 14.36 9.74
CA ASN A 274 19.53 14.23 11.20
C ASN A 274 20.13 12.93 11.76
N LYS A 275 20.04 11.80 11.03
CA LYS A 275 20.71 10.54 11.43
C LYS A 275 22.23 10.68 11.40
N SER A 276 22.79 11.33 10.38
CA SER A 276 24.24 11.57 10.24
C SER A 276 24.77 12.46 11.37
N LEU A 277 24.07 13.52 11.74
CA LEU A 277 24.44 14.40 12.85
C LEU A 277 24.48 13.64 14.19
N ARG A 278 23.43 12.86 14.50
CA ARG A 278 23.36 12.07 15.74
C ARG A 278 24.46 11.00 15.82
N ALA A 279 24.77 10.33 14.71
CA ALA A 279 25.88 9.37 14.65
C ALA A 279 27.23 10.05 14.93
N GLY A 280 27.48 11.21 14.37
CA GLY A 280 28.70 12.01 14.62
C GLY A 280 28.81 12.51 16.06
N GLU A 281 27.70 12.87 16.70
CA GLU A 281 27.67 13.27 18.12
C GLU A 281 27.94 12.08 19.05
N GLN A 282 27.40 10.90 18.76
CA GLN A 282 27.64 9.67 19.52
C GLN A 282 29.11 9.25 19.40
N GLU A 283 29.70 9.30 18.20
CA GLU A 283 31.13 8.97 18.00
C GLU A 283 32.06 9.94 18.75
N LYS A 284 31.71 11.23 18.79
CA LYS A 284 32.47 12.23 19.59
C LYS A 284 32.36 11.97 21.10
N LYS A 285 31.19 11.56 21.61
CA LYS A 285 31.01 11.20 23.02
C LYS A 285 31.84 9.99 23.40
N LEU A 286 31.82 8.93 22.60
CA LEU A 286 32.63 7.73 22.81
C LEU A 286 34.14 8.05 22.84
N LYS A 287 34.62 8.85 21.91
CA LYS A 287 36.05 9.27 21.86
C LYS A 287 36.47 10.11 23.06
N ASN A 288 35.57 10.91 23.64
CA ASN A 288 35.84 11.73 24.83
C ASN A 288 35.80 10.89 26.13
N GLU A 289 35.08 9.77 26.19
CA GLU A 289 35.04 8.86 27.32
C GLU A 289 36.26 7.93 27.35
N GLU A 290 36.94 7.68 26.24
CA GLU A 290 38.13 6.84 26.13
C GLU A 290 39.46 7.55 26.50
N ILE A 291 39.46 8.84 26.87
CA ILE A 291 40.71 9.56 27.30
C ILE A 291 40.95 9.24 28.78
N PRO A 292 41.93 8.37 29.14
CA PRO A 292 42.23 8.08 30.52
C PRO A 292 42.81 9.35 31.18
N GLN A 293 42.24 9.74 32.32
CA GLN A 293 42.90 10.75 33.18
C GLN A 293 44.29 10.17 33.59
N ARG A 294 45.36 10.70 33.00
CA ARG A 294 46.69 10.47 33.52
C ARG A 294 46.74 11.02 34.92
N LYS A 295 46.74 10.15 35.93
CA LYS A 295 47.06 10.50 37.31
C LYS A 295 48.51 10.94 37.36
N ASN A 296 48.75 12.20 37.57
CA ASN A 296 50.09 12.73 37.95
C ASN A 296 50.41 12.17 39.34
N SER A 297 51.20 11.12 39.41
CA SER A 297 51.85 10.70 40.64
C SER A 297 53.13 11.55 40.83
N THR A 298 53.02 12.63 41.58
CA THR A 298 54.16 13.35 42.12
C THR A 298 54.75 12.52 43.25
N THR A 299 55.85 11.88 43.03
CA THR A 299 56.70 11.28 44.04
C THR A 299 57.44 12.40 44.73
N THR A 300 57.12 12.66 45.99
CA THR A 300 57.91 13.53 46.86
C THR A 300 58.94 12.66 47.57
N GLU A 301 60.21 12.72 47.19
CA GLU A 301 61.32 12.21 47.96
C GLU A 301 61.56 13.21 49.11
N VAL A 302 61.59 12.72 50.35
CA VAL A 302 62.02 13.45 51.53
C VAL A 302 63.28 12.75 52.03
N HIS A 303 64.32 13.54 52.19
CA HIS A 303 65.56 13.22 52.91
C HIS A 303 65.38 12.96 54.39
#